data_16c603b5003377c7a4c0fe99ea4aca3f
#
_entry.id   16c603b5003377c7a4c0fe99ea4aca3f
#
_cell.length_a   1.000
_cell.length_b   1.000
_cell.length_c   1.000
_cell.angle_alpha   90.00
_cell.angle_beta   90.00
_cell.angle_gamma   90.00
#
_symmetry.space_group_name_H-M   'P 1'
#
loop_
_entity.id
_entity.type
_entity.pdbx_description
1 polymer ?
#
loop_
_entity_poly.entity_id
_entity_poly.type
_entity_poly.pdbx_seq_one_letter_code
_entity_poly.pdbx_strand_id
1 'polypeptide(L)'
;MHLWAGQTAAEIGFQVGALATSAIAISLLHASETQIGLLSALQTLAFLLVGLPAGAWVDRWRKRRVMIAANLTRITALTSIPLAYILSSLTLVHLMVVATILGLSTVFFDVAYQSYVPLIASKRYIGAANGRLEASYQVGLAGGPGLGGWLLGIVAAPLGYLLTAATYVASTWAIWRIRTPEPTPVRSDATLGAQIREGLAFVRGQRILYPLFSCIAAGAFASAGIRVLLPLLVLRTLSMSATQLGLLLSAGAIGGFLGALTRPVWIAHLGIGRTLVITNIIGVLVIVAQPASIHAPGMAAWIITVSGVASSYFLTVYNVTQMSLRQEICPPRMLGRMNAIFRFAVWGVMPLGSFVAGIVAAHTGIEAAMYLFTALAVAAGVAIAFTPAARIRGSSASPTIS
;
A
#
# COMPACT_ATOMS: atom_id res chain seq x y z
N MET A 1 -3.02 -12.92 -20.67
CA MET A 1 -2.91 -11.54 -21.18
C MET A 1 -4.04 -10.64 -20.69
N HIS A 2 -5.33 -10.99 -20.88
CA HIS A 2 -6.46 -10.12 -20.49
C HIS A 2 -6.45 -9.71 -19.00
N LEU A 3 -6.23 -10.65 -18.07
CA LEU A 3 -6.17 -10.35 -16.64
C LEU A 3 -5.07 -9.34 -16.30
N TRP A 4 -3.89 -9.51 -16.90
CA TRP A 4 -2.76 -8.61 -16.72
C TRP A 4 -3.06 -7.18 -17.20
N ALA A 5 -3.57 -7.03 -18.41
CA ALA A 5 -3.92 -5.71 -18.97
C ALA A 5 -5.00 -5.00 -18.13
N GLY A 6 -6.05 -5.75 -17.74
CA GLY A 6 -7.10 -5.23 -16.87
C GLY A 6 -6.60 -4.79 -15.50
N GLN A 7 -5.67 -5.55 -14.91
CA GLN A 7 -5.08 -5.19 -13.61
C GLN A 7 -4.15 -3.97 -13.71
N THR A 8 -3.35 -3.87 -14.78
CA THR A 8 -2.51 -2.68 -15.01
C THR A 8 -3.35 -1.42 -15.13
N ALA A 9 -4.44 -1.47 -15.90
CA ALA A 9 -5.36 -0.34 -16.03
C ALA A 9 -5.99 0.02 -14.67
N ALA A 10 -6.46 -0.97 -13.91
CA ALA A 10 -7.08 -0.77 -12.60
C ALA A 10 -6.09 -0.15 -11.59
N GLU A 11 -4.81 -0.56 -11.61
CA GLU A 11 -3.78 -0.03 -10.72
C GLU A 11 -3.51 1.45 -11.00
N ILE A 12 -3.37 1.83 -12.27
CA ILE A 12 -3.22 3.24 -12.67
C ILE A 12 -4.45 4.04 -12.21
N GLY A 13 -5.65 3.53 -12.45
CA GLY A 13 -6.90 4.18 -12.02
C GLY A 13 -6.99 4.33 -10.51
N PHE A 14 -6.55 3.34 -9.74
CA PHE A 14 -6.50 3.40 -8.27
C PHE A 14 -5.62 4.55 -7.78
N GLN A 15 -4.42 4.71 -8.35
CA GLN A 15 -3.50 5.78 -7.95
C GLN A 15 -4.04 7.17 -8.33
N VAL A 16 -4.68 7.30 -9.49
CA VAL A 16 -5.39 8.54 -9.89
C VAL A 16 -6.50 8.86 -8.89
N GLY A 17 -7.32 7.87 -8.53
CA GLY A 17 -8.40 8.02 -7.57
C GLY A 17 -7.91 8.40 -6.16
N ALA A 18 -6.80 7.83 -5.71
CA ALA A 18 -6.20 8.15 -4.42
C ALA A 18 -5.77 9.63 -4.35
N LEU A 19 -5.15 10.14 -5.42
CA LEU A 19 -4.79 11.55 -5.53
C LEU A 19 -6.03 12.46 -5.58
N ALA A 20 -7.05 12.08 -6.36
CA ALA A 20 -8.31 12.80 -6.46
C ALA A 20 -9.03 12.86 -5.10
N THR A 21 -9.03 11.76 -4.33
CA THR A 21 -9.60 11.74 -2.96
C THR A 21 -8.96 12.81 -2.08
N SER A 22 -7.62 12.89 -2.08
CA SER A 22 -6.90 13.87 -1.28
C SER A 22 -7.18 15.31 -1.75
N ALA A 23 -7.18 15.54 -3.06
CA ALA A 23 -7.49 16.86 -3.63
C ALA A 23 -8.92 17.31 -3.32
N ILE A 24 -9.93 16.43 -3.44
CA ILE A 24 -11.32 16.74 -3.11
C ILE A 24 -11.47 17.04 -1.62
N ALA A 25 -10.95 16.16 -0.76
CA ALA A 25 -11.10 16.34 0.69
C ALA A 25 -10.41 17.61 1.18
N ILE A 26 -9.18 17.89 0.70
CA ILE A 26 -8.38 19.02 1.20
C ILE A 26 -8.78 20.33 0.54
N SER A 27 -8.87 20.36 -0.80
CA SER A 27 -8.98 21.63 -1.55
C SER A 27 -10.42 22.01 -1.89
N LEU A 28 -11.33 21.03 -2.06
CA LEU A 28 -12.72 21.30 -2.42
C LEU A 28 -13.64 21.29 -1.21
N LEU A 29 -13.52 20.29 -0.32
CA LEU A 29 -14.40 20.14 0.84
C LEU A 29 -13.81 20.72 2.12
N HIS A 30 -12.60 21.24 2.09
CA HIS A 30 -11.89 21.86 3.23
C HIS A 30 -11.97 21.01 4.51
N ALA A 31 -11.87 19.67 4.35
CA ALA A 31 -11.94 18.73 5.44
C ALA A 31 -10.84 18.97 6.48
N SER A 32 -11.17 18.85 7.78
CA SER A 32 -10.17 18.96 8.85
C SER A 32 -9.15 17.82 8.80
N GLU A 33 -8.02 17.97 9.49
CA GLU A 33 -6.95 16.99 9.57
C GLU A 33 -7.49 15.65 10.11
N THR A 34 -8.31 15.69 11.16
CA THR A 34 -8.98 14.51 11.73
C THR A 34 -9.89 13.83 10.72
N GLN A 35 -10.64 14.59 9.94
CA GLN A 35 -11.53 14.05 8.90
C GLN A 35 -10.74 13.39 7.76
N ILE A 36 -9.59 13.94 7.39
CA ILE A 36 -8.70 13.34 6.38
C ILE A 36 -8.06 12.07 6.92
N GLY A 37 -7.64 12.08 8.18
CA GLY A 37 -7.16 10.87 8.87
C GLY A 37 -8.22 9.77 8.92
N LEU A 38 -9.48 10.12 9.24
CA LEU A 38 -10.61 9.20 9.25
C LEU A 38 -10.92 8.67 7.84
N LEU A 39 -10.93 9.54 6.82
CA LEU A 39 -11.15 9.15 5.43
C LEU A 39 -10.12 8.11 4.96
N SER A 40 -8.84 8.32 5.25
CA SER A 40 -7.76 7.39 4.94
C SER A 40 -7.87 6.09 5.76
N ALA A 41 -8.28 6.19 7.02
CA ALA A 41 -8.53 5.02 7.86
C ALA A 41 -9.66 4.15 7.29
N LEU A 42 -10.78 4.76 6.85
CA LEU A 42 -11.92 4.04 6.27
C LEU A 42 -11.56 3.28 5.00
N GLN A 43 -10.65 3.80 4.17
CA GLN A 43 -10.16 3.09 2.97
C GLN A 43 -9.46 1.76 3.30
N THR A 44 -8.77 1.69 4.44
CA THR A 44 -7.96 0.53 4.82
C THR A 44 -8.58 -0.30 5.94
N LEU A 45 -9.59 0.23 6.64
CA LEU A 45 -10.27 -0.42 7.77
C LEU A 45 -10.86 -1.79 7.41
N ALA A 46 -11.31 -1.93 6.16
CA ALA A 46 -11.83 -3.19 5.65
C ALA A 46 -10.83 -4.35 5.77
N PHE A 47 -9.54 -4.09 5.61
CA PHE A 47 -8.50 -5.11 5.78
C PHE A 47 -8.41 -5.59 7.24
N LEU A 48 -8.60 -4.69 8.19
CA LEU A 48 -8.60 -5.04 9.61
C LEU A 48 -9.84 -5.85 9.99
N LEU A 49 -11.03 -5.42 9.54
CA LEU A 49 -12.30 -6.01 9.96
C LEU A 49 -12.65 -7.29 9.22
N VAL A 50 -12.47 -7.30 7.90
CA VAL A 50 -12.92 -8.43 7.05
C VAL A 50 -11.79 -9.13 6.29
N GLY A 51 -10.55 -8.66 6.38
CA GLY A 51 -9.42 -9.23 5.63
C GLY A 51 -9.19 -10.71 5.91
N LEU A 52 -9.30 -11.12 7.17
CA LEU A 52 -9.17 -12.54 7.55
C LEU A 52 -10.40 -13.38 7.16
N PRO A 53 -11.66 -13.01 7.50
CA PRO A 53 -12.83 -13.79 7.11
C PRO A 53 -13.10 -13.76 5.60
N ALA A 54 -12.68 -12.72 4.88
CA ALA A 54 -12.87 -12.62 3.43
C ALA A 54 -12.25 -13.83 2.69
N GLY A 55 -11.11 -14.34 3.16
CA GLY A 55 -10.51 -15.56 2.61
C GLY A 55 -11.47 -16.75 2.62
N ALA A 56 -12.03 -17.03 3.80
CA ALA A 56 -12.97 -18.16 3.97
C ALA A 56 -14.26 -17.98 3.18
N TRP A 57 -14.74 -16.75 3.01
CA TRP A 57 -15.94 -16.46 2.21
C TRP A 57 -15.66 -16.60 0.72
N VAL A 58 -14.56 -16.01 0.22
CA VAL A 58 -14.16 -16.07 -1.18
C VAL A 58 -13.85 -17.50 -1.61
N ASP A 59 -13.32 -18.36 -0.74
CA ASP A 59 -13.07 -19.77 -1.05
C ASP A 59 -14.35 -20.55 -1.37
N ARG A 60 -15.49 -20.12 -0.82
CA ARG A 60 -16.81 -20.71 -1.07
C ARG A 60 -17.49 -20.21 -2.35
N TRP A 61 -16.95 -19.15 -2.97
CA TRP A 61 -17.54 -18.51 -4.14
C TRP A 61 -16.65 -18.65 -5.37
N ARG A 62 -17.25 -18.50 -6.56
CA ARG A 62 -16.50 -18.44 -7.80
C ARG A 62 -15.71 -17.13 -7.85
N LYS A 63 -14.37 -17.23 -7.86
CA LYS A 63 -13.44 -16.10 -7.77
C LYS A 63 -13.70 -15.03 -8.83
N ARG A 64 -13.94 -15.47 -10.09
CA ARG A 64 -14.27 -14.57 -11.21
C ARG A 64 -15.53 -13.73 -10.91
N ARG A 65 -16.59 -14.34 -10.35
CA ARG A 65 -17.81 -13.60 -10.00
C ARG A 65 -17.57 -12.59 -8.90
N VAL A 66 -16.79 -12.93 -7.91
CA VAL A 66 -16.40 -12.02 -6.81
C VAL A 66 -15.64 -10.81 -7.36
N MET A 67 -14.66 -11.04 -8.25
CA MET A 67 -13.88 -9.97 -8.86
C MET A 67 -14.75 -9.02 -9.71
N ILE A 68 -15.68 -9.56 -10.50
CA ILE A 68 -16.61 -8.76 -11.30
C ILE A 68 -17.55 -7.95 -10.38
N ALA A 69 -18.14 -8.59 -9.37
CA ALA A 69 -19.02 -7.91 -8.42
C ALA A 69 -18.28 -6.78 -7.68
N ALA A 70 -17.06 -7.03 -7.20
CA ALA A 70 -16.23 -6.02 -6.55
C ALA A 70 -15.94 -4.82 -7.46
N ASN A 71 -15.59 -5.07 -8.73
CA ASN A 71 -15.37 -3.98 -9.69
C ASN A 71 -16.65 -3.22 -10.02
N LEU A 72 -17.78 -3.89 -10.19
CA LEU A 72 -19.08 -3.21 -10.42
C LEU A 72 -19.44 -2.31 -9.23
N THR A 73 -19.25 -2.80 -8.00
CA THR A 73 -19.44 -2.00 -6.79
C THR A 73 -18.51 -0.78 -6.77
N ARG A 74 -17.23 -0.95 -7.16
CA ARG A 74 -16.31 0.19 -7.29
C ARG A 74 -16.77 1.18 -8.35
N ILE A 75 -17.19 0.72 -9.53
CA ILE A 75 -17.66 1.59 -10.63
C ILE A 75 -18.86 2.42 -10.16
N THR A 76 -19.87 1.80 -9.55
CA THR A 76 -21.07 2.52 -9.06
C THR A 76 -20.71 3.54 -7.97
N ALA A 77 -19.85 3.17 -7.02
CA ALA A 77 -19.41 4.06 -5.96
C ALA A 77 -18.59 5.25 -6.52
N LEU A 78 -17.66 5.00 -7.44
CA LEU A 78 -16.82 6.04 -8.04
C LEU A 78 -17.61 7.00 -8.94
N THR A 79 -18.57 6.49 -9.72
CA THR A 79 -19.40 7.34 -10.59
C THR A 79 -20.40 8.19 -9.81
N SER A 80 -20.72 7.83 -8.58
CA SER A 80 -21.56 8.65 -7.70
C SER A 80 -20.90 9.99 -7.31
N ILE A 81 -19.57 10.06 -7.26
CA ILE A 81 -18.85 11.28 -6.87
C ILE A 81 -18.99 12.39 -7.93
N PRO A 82 -18.65 12.19 -9.22
CA PRO A 82 -18.88 13.22 -10.23
C PRO A 82 -20.36 13.57 -10.39
N LEU A 83 -21.26 12.61 -10.23
CA LEU A 83 -22.71 12.89 -10.26
C LEU A 83 -23.12 13.81 -9.13
N ALA A 84 -22.73 13.51 -7.89
CA ALA A 84 -22.99 14.36 -6.73
C ALA A 84 -22.35 15.75 -6.86
N TYR A 85 -21.18 15.84 -7.48
CA TYR A 85 -20.51 17.10 -7.77
C TYR A 85 -21.32 17.97 -8.75
N ILE A 86 -21.78 17.37 -9.87
CA ILE A 86 -22.61 18.08 -10.87
C ILE A 86 -23.92 18.55 -10.25
N LEU A 87 -24.50 17.75 -9.34
CA LEU A 87 -25.72 18.09 -8.61
C LEU A 87 -25.48 19.02 -7.40
N SER A 88 -24.25 19.52 -7.21
CA SER A 88 -23.85 20.35 -6.06
C SER A 88 -24.19 19.74 -4.70
N SER A 89 -24.24 18.42 -4.61
CA SER A 89 -24.61 17.64 -3.40
C SER A 89 -23.44 16.83 -2.83
N LEU A 90 -22.21 17.01 -3.35
CA LEU A 90 -21.04 16.30 -2.88
C LEU A 90 -20.66 16.74 -1.46
N THR A 91 -20.66 15.79 -0.54
CA THR A 91 -20.32 16.01 0.88
C THR A 91 -19.15 15.13 1.30
N LEU A 92 -18.50 15.49 2.41
CA LEU A 92 -17.44 14.68 3.00
C LEU A 92 -17.95 13.31 3.45
N VAL A 93 -19.18 13.24 3.98
CA VAL A 93 -19.81 11.96 4.37
C VAL A 93 -19.97 11.05 3.16
N HIS A 94 -20.42 11.60 2.01
CA HIS A 94 -20.50 10.84 0.76
C HIS A 94 -19.12 10.27 0.38
N LEU A 95 -18.06 11.08 0.43
CA LEU A 95 -16.71 10.64 0.14
C LEU A 95 -16.22 9.53 1.09
N MET A 96 -16.56 9.63 2.39
CA MET A 96 -16.25 8.60 3.40
C MET A 96 -16.99 7.29 3.13
N VAL A 97 -18.27 7.35 2.77
CA VAL A 97 -19.05 6.15 2.40
C VAL A 97 -18.44 5.48 1.17
N VAL A 98 -18.12 6.25 0.13
CA VAL A 98 -17.46 5.73 -1.07
C VAL A 98 -16.10 5.11 -0.71
N ALA A 99 -15.28 5.76 0.11
CA ALA A 99 -14.00 5.25 0.57
C ALA A 99 -14.13 3.89 1.29
N THR A 100 -15.15 3.74 2.14
CA THR A 100 -15.44 2.48 2.84
C THR A 100 -15.85 1.38 1.86
N ILE A 101 -16.72 1.69 0.90
CA ILE A 101 -17.16 0.75 -0.16
C ILE A 101 -15.95 0.30 -1.00
N LEU A 102 -15.08 1.24 -1.38
CA LEU A 102 -13.86 0.93 -2.13
C LEU A 102 -12.91 0.02 -1.33
N GLY A 103 -12.73 0.31 -0.04
CA GLY A 103 -11.93 -0.52 0.85
C GLY A 103 -12.46 -1.95 0.95
N LEU A 104 -13.75 -2.13 1.21
CA LEU A 104 -14.40 -3.45 1.24
C LEU A 104 -14.25 -4.19 -0.09
N SER A 105 -14.56 -3.52 -1.20
CA SER A 105 -14.45 -4.10 -2.53
C SER A 105 -13.00 -4.51 -2.86
N THR A 106 -12.01 -3.75 -2.34
CA THR A 106 -10.59 -4.05 -2.54
C THR A 106 -10.19 -5.34 -1.83
N VAL A 107 -10.63 -5.54 -0.58
CA VAL A 107 -10.33 -6.78 0.16
C VAL A 107 -10.87 -8.01 -0.59
N PHE A 108 -12.15 -7.98 -1.00
CA PHE A 108 -12.75 -9.12 -1.72
C PHE A 108 -12.09 -9.36 -3.08
N PHE A 109 -11.79 -8.29 -3.82
CA PHE A 109 -11.10 -8.39 -5.10
C PHE A 109 -9.71 -9.02 -4.94
N ASP A 110 -8.90 -8.51 -4.01
CA ASP A 110 -7.51 -8.94 -3.81
C ASP A 110 -7.42 -10.41 -3.39
N VAL A 111 -8.31 -10.84 -2.48
CA VAL A 111 -8.36 -12.23 -2.03
C VAL A 111 -8.78 -13.15 -3.19
N ALA A 112 -9.82 -12.76 -3.94
CA ALA A 112 -10.28 -13.53 -5.09
C ALA A 112 -9.20 -13.59 -6.18
N TYR A 113 -8.56 -12.47 -6.47
CA TYR A 113 -7.53 -12.34 -7.49
C TYR A 113 -6.29 -13.21 -7.20
N GLN A 114 -5.77 -13.16 -5.97
CA GLN A 114 -4.61 -13.98 -5.57
C GLN A 114 -4.92 -15.49 -5.65
N SER A 115 -6.15 -15.87 -5.33
CA SER A 115 -6.60 -17.26 -5.45
C SER A 115 -6.91 -17.68 -6.89
N TYR A 116 -7.22 -16.73 -7.79
CA TYR A 116 -7.58 -16.97 -9.17
C TYR A 116 -6.37 -17.16 -10.10
N VAL A 117 -5.28 -16.43 -9.86
CA VAL A 117 -4.07 -16.51 -10.70
C VAL A 117 -3.51 -17.94 -10.83
N PRO A 118 -3.37 -18.74 -9.74
CA PRO A 118 -2.93 -20.13 -9.85
C PRO A 118 -3.89 -21.05 -10.59
N LEU A 119 -5.19 -20.70 -10.69
CA LEU A 119 -6.19 -21.50 -11.38
C LEU A 119 -6.10 -21.34 -12.91
N ILE A 120 -5.68 -20.16 -13.38
CA ILE A 120 -5.60 -19.86 -14.82
C ILE A 120 -4.20 -19.99 -15.41
N ALA A 121 -3.15 -19.92 -14.56
CA ALA A 121 -1.78 -20.11 -14.97
C ALA A 121 -1.34 -21.56 -14.71
N SER A 122 -0.73 -22.23 -15.70
CA SER A 122 -0.09 -23.51 -15.43
C SER A 122 1.05 -23.33 -14.44
N LYS A 123 1.36 -24.36 -13.64
CA LYS A 123 2.40 -24.33 -12.58
C LYS A 123 3.74 -23.74 -13.08
N ARG A 124 4.10 -24.03 -14.34
CA ARG A 124 5.34 -23.54 -14.99
C ARG A 124 5.38 -22.02 -15.14
N TYR A 125 4.22 -21.36 -15.30
CA TYR A 125 4.13 -19.93 -15.60
C TYR A 125 3.65 -19.07 -14.43
N ILE A 126 3.38 -19.64 -13.25
CA ILE A 126 2.92 -18.89 -12.06
C ILE A 126 3.94 -17.81 -11.69
N GLY A 127 5.24 -18.11 -11.68
CA GLY A 127 6.29 -17.13 -11.37
C GLY A 127 6.31 -15.97 -12.38
N ALA A 128 6.23 -16.27 -13.67
CA ALA A 128 6.18 -15.24 -14.71
C ALA A 128 4.88 -14.41 -14.66
N ALA A 129 3.74 -15.02 -14.29
CA ALA A 129 2.47 -14.33 -14.10
C ALA A 129 2.58 -13.33 -12.94
N ASN A 130 3.06 -13.77 -11.77
CA ASN A 130 3.25 -12.91 -10.61
C ASN A 130 4.25 -11.78 -10.88
N GLY A 131 5.34 -12.07 -11.60
CA GLY A 131 6.30 -11.04 -12.01
C GLY A 131 5.70 -9.95 -12.90
N ARG A 132 4.82 -10.32 -13.85
CA ARG A 132 4.10 -9.33 -14.68
C ARG A 132 3.11 -8.50 -13.87
N LEU A 133 2.44 -9.11 -12.91
CA LEU A 133 1.50 -8.40 -12.03
C LEU A 133 2.21 -7.42 -11.10
N GLU A 134 3.35 -7.82 -10.56
CA GLU A 134 4.20 -6.93 -9.77
C GLU A 134 4.74 -5.78 -10.63
N ALA A 135 5.18 -6.04 -11.86
CA ALA A 135 5.57 -4.99 -12.79
C ALA A 135 4.43 -4.00 -13.07
N SER A 136 3.18 -4.48 -13.20
CA SER A 136 2.00 -3.61 -13.35
C SER A 136 1.76 -2.72 -12.14
N TYR A 137 1.90 -3.29 -10.94
CA TYR A 137 1.79 -2.54 -9.69
C TYR A 137 2.83 -1.42 -9.63
N GLN A 138 4.10 -1.73 -9.97
CA GLN A 138 5.18 -0.74 -9.98
C GLN A 138 4.96 0.35 -11.05
N VAL A 139 4.46 -0.02 -12.24
CA VAL A 139 4.10 0.95 -13.29
C VAL A 139 2.95 1.86 -12.82
N GLY A 140 1.93 1.30 -12.17
CA GLY A 140 0.84 2.07 -11.58
C GLY A 140 1.33 3.03 -10.52
N LEU A 141 2.19 2.56 -9.62
CA LEU A 141 2.78 3.37 -8.55
C LEU A 141 3.66 4.51 -9.09
N ALA A 142 4.41 4.27 -10.18
CA ALA A 142 5.27 5.26 -10.80
C ALA A 142 4.50 6.27 -11.66
N GLY A 143 3.62 5.79 -12.52
CA GLY A 143 2.93 6.62 -13.51
C GLY A 143 1.59 7.17 -13.03
N GLY A 144 0.90 6.45 -12.16
CA GLY A 144 -0.46 6.79 -11.73
C GLY A 144 -0.59 8.17 -11.07
N PRO A 145 0.21 8.52 -10.06
CA PRO A 145 0.13 9.83 -9.43
C PRO A 145 0.47 10.98 -10.38
N GLY A 146 1.46 10.80 -11.28
CA GLY A 146 1.80 11.80 -12.29
C GLY A 146 0.68 12.03 -13.29
N LEU A 147 0.11 10.95 -13.82
CA LEU A 147 -1.06 11.02 -14.72
C LEU A 147 -2.27 11.62 -13.98
N GLY A 148 -2.49 11.24 -12.73
CA GLY A 148 -3.54 11.81 -11.89
C GLY A 148 -3.34 13.30 -11.65
N GLY A 149 -2.13 13.71 -11.29
CA GLY A 149 -1.80 15.12 -11.09
C GLY A 149 -1.97 15.96 -12.35
N TRP A 150 -1.51 15.46 -13.51
CA TRP A 150 -1.72 16.11 -14.80
C TRP A 150 -3.21 16.24 -15.12
N LEU A 151 -3.99 15.16 -14.94
CA LEU A 151 -5.43 15.17 -15.17
C LEU A 151 -6.15 16.19 -14.28
N LEU A 152 -5.83 16.22 -13.00
CA LEU A 152 -6.42 17.14 -12.01
C LEU A 152 -5.98 18.61 -12.25
N GLY A 153 -4.95 18.83 -13.06
CA GLY A 153 -4.56 20.17 -13.52
C GLY A 153 -5.48 20.72 -14.64
N ILE A 154 -6.20 19.85 -15.34
CA ILE A 154 -7.05 20.24 -16.49
C ILE A 154 -8.55 19.99 -16.27
N VAL A 155 -8.90 19.11 -15.34
CA VAL A 155 -10.31 18.85 -14.98
C VAL A 155 -10.51 18.95 -13.47
N ALA A 156 -11.75 19.28 -13.06
CA ALA A 156 -12.08 19.29 -11.66
C ALA A 156 -11.86 17.92 -11.01
N ALA A 157 -11.30 17.89 -9.80
CA ALA A 157 -10.91 16.65 -9.13
C ALA A 157 -12.03 15.58 -9.03
N PRO A 158 -13.33 15.92 -8.80
CA PRO A 158 -14.40 14.93 -8.84
C PRO A 158 -14.57 14.25 -10.20
N LEU A 159 -14.29 14.95 -11.31
CA LEU A 159 -14.38 14.38 -12.65
C LEU A 159 -13.24 13.40 -12.96
N GLY A 160 -12.11 13.52 -12.28
CA GLY A 160 -11.00 12.57 -12.36
C GLY A 160 -11.41 11.14 -12.02
N TYR A 161 -12.46 10.96 -11.21
CA TYR A 161 -13.00 9.64 -10.90
C TYR A 161 -13.68 8.94 -12.08
N LEU A 162 -14.07 9.66 -13.13
CA LEU A 162 -14.57 9.04 -14.38
C LEU A 162 -13.48 8.22 -15.06
N LEU A 163 -12.22 8.72 -15.07
CA LEU A 163 -11.11 7.93 -15.57
C LEU A 163 -10.88 6.68 -14.70
N THR A 164 -10.89 6.83 -13.38
CA THR A 164 -10.75 5.70 -12.46
C THR A 164 -11.87 4.67 -12.68
N ALA A 165 -13.12 5.11 -12.82
CA ALA A 165 -14.24 4.21 -13.13
C ALA A 165 -14.06 3.51 -14.49
N ALA A 166 -13.60 4.23 -15.52
CA ALA A 166 -13.32 3.66 -16.84
C ALA A 166 -12.25 2.56 -16.79
N THR A 167 -11.20 2.72 -15.97
CA THR A 167 -10.19 1.65 -15.80
C THR A 167 -10.78 0.41 -15.11
N TYR A 168 -11.69 0.55 -14.17
CA TYR A 168 -12.40 -0.60 -13.58
C TYR A 168 -13.40 -1.24 -14.56
N VAL A 169 -14.03 -0.47 -15.46
CA VAL A 169 -14.83 -1.03 -16.56
C VAL A 169 -13.95 -1.88 -17.47
N ALA A 170 -12.79 -1.36 -17.88
CA ALA A 170 -11.81 -2.11 -18.68
C ALA A 170 -11.34 -3.39 -17.97
N SER A 171 -11.05 -3.31 -16.66
CA SER A 171 -10.68 -4.46 -15.83
C SER A 171 -11.82 -5.49 -15.78
N THR A 172 -13.04 -5.05 -15.56
CA THR A 172 -14.23 -5.92 -15.52
C THR A 172 -14.42 -6.65 -16.85
N TRP A 173 -14.34 -5.92 -17.96
CA TRP A 173 -14.44 -6.49 -19.30
C TRP A 173 -13.34 -7.52 -19.59
N ALA A 174 -12.09 -7.20 -19.18
CA ALA A 174 -10.97 -8.12 -19.32
C ALA A 174 -11.19 -9.42 -18.54
N ILE A 175 -11.69 -9.33 -17.29
CA ILE A 175 -12.03 -10.50 -16.46
C ILE A 175 -13.22 -11.27 -17.06
N TRP A 176 -14.22 -10.57 -17.58
CA TRP A 176 -15.38 -11.20 -18.21
C TRP A 176 -15.00 -12.00 -19.47
N ARG A 177 -13.99 -11.58 -20.21
CA ARG A 177 -13.45 -12.32 -21.38
C ARG A 177 -12.73 -13.62 -21.03
N ILE A 178 -12.34 -13.84 -19.79
CA ILE A 178 -11.68 -15.08 -19.37
C ILE A 178 -12.72 -16.21 -19.34
N ARG A 179 -12.52 -17.22 -20.17
CA ARG A 179 -13.43 -18.37 -20.32
C ARG A 179 -12.94 -19.64 -19.61
N THR A 180 -11.81 -19.57 -18.89
CA THR A 180 -11.25 -20.72 -18.18
C THR A 180 -12.25 -21.22 -17.13
N PRO A 181 -12.66 -22.50 -17.16
CA PRO A 181 -13.56 -23.07 -16.17
C PRO A 181 -12.92 -23.00 -14.78
N GLU A 182 -13.66 -22.52 -13.81
CA GLU A 182 -13.23 -22.61 -12.41
C GLU A 182 -13.64 -23.95 -11.82
N PRO A 183 -12.72 -24.65 -11.11
CA PRO A 183 -13.11 -25.83 -10.34
C PRO A 183 -14.18 -25.45 -9.30
N THR A 184 -15.03 -26.42 -8.96
CA THR A 184 -16.03 -26.23 -7.91
C THR A 184 -15.33 -25.88 -6.60
N PRO A 185 -15.81 -24.85 -5.87
CA PRO A 185 -15.20 -24.47 -4.58
C PRO A 185 -15.18 -25.64 -3.60
N VAL A 186 -14.01 -25.97 -3.10
CA VAL A 186 -13.83 -27.04 -2.09
C VAL A 186 -13.95 -26.39 -0.70
N ARG A 187 -14.85 -26.94 0.14
CA ARG A 187 -14.92 -26.52 1.54
C ARG A 187 -13.67 -27.00 2.28
N SER A 188 -12.92 -26.09 2.88
CA SER A 188 -11.87 -26.43 3.84
C SER A 188 -12.51 -26.67 5.19
N ASP A 189 -12.24 -27.83 5.81
CA ASP A 189 -12.74 -28.17 7.14
C ASP A 189 -11.97 -27.48 8.29
N ALA A 190 -10.82 -26.88 7.97
CA ALA A 190 -10.02 -26.16 8.97
C ALA A 190 -10.65 -24.81 9.32
N THR A 191 -10.94 -24.62 10.61
CA THR A 191 -11.46 -23.33 11.11
C THR A 191 -10.43 -22.23 10.93
N LEU A 192 -10.87 -21.07 10.38
CA LEU A 192 -10.02 -19.89 10.16
C LEU A 192 -9.27 -19.48 11.45
N GLY A 193 -9.96 -19.53 12.62
CA GLY A 193 -9.36 -19.21 13.91
C GLY A 193 -8.19 -20.11 14.28
N ALA A 194 -8.26 -21.42 13.95
CA ALA A 194 -7.16 -22.34 14.18
C ALA A 194 -5.94 -22.02 13.32
N GLN A 195 -6.14 -21.69 12.05
CA GLN A 195 -5.05 -21.31 11.12
C GLN A 195 -4.37 -20.01 11.54
N ILE A 196 -5.13 -19.00 11.96
CA ILE A 196 -4.60 -17.74 12.48
C ILE A 196 -3.79 -17.99 13.76
N ARG A 197 -4.35 -18.75 14.71
CA ARG A 197 -3.67 -19.06 15.96
C ARG A 197 -2.36 -19.82 15.73
N GLU A 198 -2.35 -20.79 14.83
CA GLU A 198 -1.16 -21.54 14.46
C GLU A 198 -0.09 -20.64 13.79
N GLY A 199 -0.50 -19.78 12.86
CA GLY A 199 0.41 -18.82 12.23
C GLY A 199 0.99 -17.81 13.23
N LEU A 200 0.17 -17.29 14.15
CA LEU A 200 0.61 -16.36 15.18
C LEU A 200 1.53 -17.05 16.20
N ALA A 201 1.21 -18.27 16.60
CA ALA A 201 2.05 -19.07 17.49
C ALA A 201 3.42 -19.36 16.84
N PHE A 202 3.42 -19.70 15.54
CA PHE A 202 4.65 -19.88 14.78
C PHE A 202 5.52 -18.61 14.76
N VAL A 203 4.94 -17.45 14.40
CA VAL A 203 5.69 -16.19 14.37
C VAL A 203 6.21 -15.82 15.75
N ARG A 204 5.40 -15.97 16.81
CA ARG A 204 5.82 -15.71 18.20
C ARG A 204 6.92 -16.63 18.70
N GLY A 205 6.91 -17.88 18.26
CA GLY A 205 7.93 -18.87 18.63
C GLY A 205 9.29 -18.67 17.95
N GLN A 206 9.36 -17.83 16.91
CA GLN A 206 10.57 -17.60 16.13
C GLN A 206 11.35 -16.38 16.63
N ARG A 207 12.58 -16.59 17.10
CA ARG A 207 13.47 -15.52 17.64
C ARG A 207 13.73 -14.37 16.66
N ILE A 208 13.73 -14.62 15.35
CA ILE A 208 13.99 -13.62 14.31
C ILE A 208 12.69 -12.98 13.86
N LEU A 209 11.63 -13.79 13.62
CA LEU A 209 10.41 -13.30 13.00
C LEU A 209 9.58 -12.41 13.93
N TYR A 210 9.52 -12.71 15.24
CA TYR A 210 8.68 -11.94 16.16
C TYR A 210 9.16 -10.49 16.37
N PRO A 211 10.46 -10.24 16.70
CA PRO A 211 10.94 -8.85 16.77
C PRO A 211 10.82 -8.10 15.44
N LEU A 212 11.12 -8.77 14.33
CA LEU A 212 10.99 -8.18 13.00
C LEU A 212 9.52 -7.82 12.68
N PHE A 213 8.58 -8.69 13.05
CA PHE A 213 7.15 -8.45 12.95
C PHE A 213 6.72 -7.18 13.69
N SER A 214 7.18 -7.02 14.94
CA SER A 214 6.85 -5.86 15.77
C SER A 214 7.40 -4.56 15.18
N CYS A 215 8.65 -4.58 14.70
CA CYS A 215 9.25 -3.41 14.04
C CYS A 215 8.53 -3.05 12.73
N ILE A 216 8.14 -4.06 11.93
CA ILE A 216 7.39 -3.84 10.68
C ILE A 216 6.00 -3.25 10.98
N ALA A 217 5.30 -3.75 12.00
CA ALA A 217 3.99 -3.22 12.38
C ALA A 217 4.08 -1.76 12.87
N ALA A 218 5.08 -1.45 13.72
CA ALA A 218 5.33 -0.08 14.19
C ALA A 218 5.71 0.86 13.03
N GLY A 219 6.56 0.40 12.10
CA GLY A 219 6.91 1.14 10.90
C GLY A 219 5.72 1.38 9.97
N ALA A 220 4.82 0.38 9.83
CA ALA A 220 3.59 0.52 9.03
C ALA A 220 2.63 1.55 9.64
N PHE A 221 2.48 1.56 10.97
CA PHE A 221 1.71 2.58 11.70
C PHE A 221 2.24 3.99 11.39
N ALA A 222 3.54 4.20 11.58
CA ALA A 222 4.17 5.49 11.35
C ALA A 222 4.10 5.91 9.88
N SER A 223 4.35 5.00 8.95
CA SER A 223 4.26 5.26 7.49
C SER A 223 2.85 5.61 7.04
N ALA A 224 1.81 5.01 7.65
CA ALA A 224 0.42 5.35 7.35
C ALA A 224 0.10 6.81 7.76
N GLY A 225 0.61 7.24 8.91
CA GLY A 225 0.48 8.63 9.34
C GLY A 225 1.19 9.61 8.40
N ILE A 226 2.45 9.34 8.06
CA ILE A 226 3.21 10.18 7.11
C ILE A 226 2.49 10.29 5.77
N ARG A 227 1.91 9.18 5.27
CA ARG A 227 1.16 9.14 4.01
C ARG A 227 -0.08 10.02 4.00
N VAL A 228 -0.75 10.17 5.15
CA VAL A 228 -1.90 11.08 5.31
C VAL A 228 -1.44 12.54 5.42
N LEU A 229 -0.34 12.77 6.14
CA LEU A 229 0.15 14.11 6.41
C LEU A 229 0.84 14.75 5.20
N LEU A 230 1.44 13.97 4.29
CA LEU A 230 2.14 14.50 3.12
C LEU A 230 1.23 15.30 2.17
N PRO A 231 0.05 14.80 1.75
CA PRO A 231 -0.90 15.64 0.98
C PRO A 231 -1.37 16.88 1.73
N LEU A 232 -1.57 16.81 3.05
CA LEU A 232 -1.89 17.97 3.87
C LEU A 232 -0.78 19.01 3.86
N LEU A 233 0.48 18.58 4.02
CA LEU A 233 1.65 19.45 3.93
C LEU A 233 1.71 20.14 2.57
N VAL A 234 1.62 19.37 1.48
CA VAL A 234 1.81 19.88 0.11
C VAL A 234 0.65 20.79 -0.31
N LEU A 235 -0.60 20.34 -0.15
CA LEU A 235 -1.77 21.05 -0.68
C LEU A 235 -2.24 22.18 0.23
N ARG A 236 -2.13 22.02 1.57
CA ARG A 236 -2.63 23.01 2.54
C ARG A 236 -1.55 23.93 3.06
N THR A 237 -0.43 23.39 3.59
CA THR A 237 0.62 24.20 4.21
C THR A 237 1.48 24.90 3.17
N LEU A 238 1.91 24.19 2.12
CA LEU A 238 2.75 24.74 1.06
C LEU A 238 1.94 25.33 -0.10
N SER A 239 0.61 25.22 -0.07
CA SER A 239 -0.31 25.73 -1.12
C SER A 239 0.06 25.30 -2.54
N MET A 240 0.65 24.12 -2.68
CA MET A 240 1.01 23.53 -3.96
C MET A 240 -0.22 22.92 -4.66
N SER A 241 -0.14 22.77 -5.98
CA SER A 241 -1.22 22.16 -6.77
C SER A 241 -1.25 20.62 -6.65
N ALA A 242 -2.42 20.02 -6.98
CA ALA A 242 -2.55 18.57 -7.09
C ALA A 242 -1.60 17.97 -8.15
N THR A 243 -1.31 18.74 -9.22
CA THR A 243 -0.32 18.35 -10.24
C THR A 243 1.08 18.22 -9.63
N GLN A 244 1.49 19.20 -8.82
CA GLN A 244 2.78 19.14 -8.13
C GLN A 244 2.83 17.94 -7.17
N LEU A 245 1.79 17.71 -6.36
CA LEU A 245 1.73 16.54 -5.49
C LEU A 245 1.87 15.23 -6.30
N GLY A 246 1.17 15.11 -7.42
CA GLY A 246 1.26 13.94 -8.29
C GLY A 246 2.68 13.71 -8.83
N LEU A 247 3.36 14.76 -9.25
CA LEU A 247 4.75 14.70 -9.72
C LEU A 247 5.72 14.31 -8.60
N LEU A 248 5.56 14.87 -7.40
CA LEU A 248 6.37 14.51 -6.23
C LEU A 248 6.26 13.02 -5.88
N LEU A 249 5.03 12.49 -5.89
CA LEU A 249 4.78 11.07 -5.62
C LEU A 249 5.34 10.16 -6.72
N SER A 250 5.20 10.55 -7.99
CA SER A 250 5.76 9.79 -9.13
C SER A 250 7.28 9.78 -9.13
N ALA A 251 7.92 10.89 -8.77
CA ALA A 251 9.37 10.93 -8.63
C ALA A 251 9.87 9.91 -7.59
N GLY A 252 9.16 9.76 -6.46
CA GLY A 252 9.46 8.75 -5.46
C GLY A 252 9.52 7.31 -6.01
N ALA A 253 8.68 6.99 -6.97
CA ALA A 253 8.66 5.65 -7.58
C ALA A 253 9.94 5.34 -8.38
N ILE A 254 10.62 6.34 -8.94
CA ILE A 254 11.94 6.17 -9.59
C ILE A 254 12.94 5.64 -8.56
N GLY A 255 12.95 6.22 -7.35
CA GLY A 255 13.78 5.73 -6.26
C GLY A 255 13.50 4.27 -5.92
N GLY A 256 12.23 3.91 -5.79
CA GLY A 256 11.83 2.52 -5.53
C GLY A 256 12.30 1.55 -6.59
N PHE A 257 12.17 1.90 -7.87
CA PHE A 257 12.66 1.09 -8.99
C PHE A 257 14.18 0.88 -8.93
N LEU A 258 14.94 1.95 -8.73
CA LEU A 258 16.40 1.87 -8.60
C LEU A 258 16.82 1.04 -7.37
N GLY A 259 16.10 1.17 -6.25
CA GLY A 259 16.33 0.38 -5.04
C GLY A 259 16.14 -1.12 -5.28
N ALA A 260 15.10 -1.51 -6.01
CA ALA A 260 14.87 -2.91 -6.36
C ALA A 260 15.99 -3.48 -7.23
N LEU A 261 16.48 -2.72 -8.21
CA LEU A 261 17.57 -3.13 -9.10
C LEU A 261 18.91 -3.25 -8.37
N THR A 262 19.21 -2.34 -7.44
CA THR A 262 20.52 -2.29 -6.76
C THR A 262 20.59 -3.15 -5.50
N ARG A 263 19.45 -3.71 -5.03
CA ARG A 263 19.42 -4.59 -3.85
C ARG A 263 20.49 -5.69 -3.84
N PRO A 264 20.76 -6.44 -4.93
CA PRO A 264 21.78 -7.47 -4.92
C PRO A 264 23.18 -6.94 -4.59
N VAL A 265 23.50 -5.71 -5.02
CA VAL A 265 24.77 -5.04 -4.73
C VAL A 265 24.89 -4.77 -3.23
N TRP A 266 23.83 -4.27 -2.59
CA TRP A 266 23.80 -4.04 -1.14
C TRP A 266 24.06 -5.33 -0.35
N ILE A 267 23.39 -6.42 -0.74
CA ILE A 267 23.55 -7.71 -0.07
C ILE A 267 24.97 -8.29 -0.28
N ALA A 268 25.52 -8.14 -1.49
CA ALA A 268 26.87 -8.63 -1.80
C ALA A 268 27.94 -7.95 -0.94
N HIS A 269 27.79 -6.64 -0.67
CA HIS A 269 28.80 -5.89 0.10
C HIS A 269 28.59 -5.90 1.61
N LEU A 270 27.35 -5.89 2.07
CA LEU A 270 27.03 -5.72 3.50
C LEU A 270 26.43 -6.96 4.16
N GLY A 271 25.96 -7.92 3.38
CA GLY A 271 25.14 -9.05 3.86
C GLY A 271 23.70 -8.62 4.20
N ILE A 272 22.85 -9.60 4.47
CA ILE A 272 21.39 -9.41 4.67
C ILE A 272 21.12 -8.51 5.88
N GLY A 273 21.71 -8.83 7.04
CA GLY A 273 21.39 -8.14 8.30
C GLY A 273 21.79 -6.67 8.29
N ARG A 274 23.00 -6.33 7.84
CA ARG A 274 23.44 -4.94 7.74
C ARG A 274 22.66 -4.16 6.69
N THR A 275 22.34 -4.77 5.54
CA THR A 275 21.49 -4.16 4.52
C THR A 275 20.13 -3.79 5.10
N LEU A 276 19.47 -4.69 5.85
CA LEU A 276 18.20 -4.41 6.50
C LEU A 276 18.27 -3.18 7.41
N VAL A 277 19.28 -3.12 8.27
CA VAL A 277 19.41 -2.04 9.25
C VAL A 277 19.71 -0.70 8.58
N ILE A 278 20.78 -0.68 7.76
CA ILE A 278 21.28 0.57 7.16
C ILE A 278 20.24 1.18 6.23
N THR A 279 19.65 0.36 5.34
CA THR A 279 18.70 0.90 4.36
C THR A 279 17.39 1.32 5.01
N ASN A 280 16.92 0.64 6.06
CA ASN A 280 15.75 1.11 6.79
C ASN A 280 16.04 2.45 7.50
N ILE A 281 17.13 2.54 8.27
CA ILE A 281 17.47 3.76 9.01
C ILE A 281 17.65 4.94 8.07
N ILE A 282 18.44 4.81 6.99
CA ILE A 282 18.63 5.90 6.02
C ILE A 282 17.30 6.28 5.37
N GLY A 283 16.51 5.28 4.94
CA GLY A 283 15.23 5.50 4.27
C GLY A 283 14.24 6.31 5.11
N VAL A 284 14.20 6.08 6.43
CA VAL A 284 13.30 6.84 7.31
C VAL A 284 13.90 8.16 7.78
N LEU A 285 15.23 8.25 7.97
CA LEU A 285 15.90 9.49 8.34
C LEU A 285 15.74 10.57 7.27
N VAL A 286 15.83 10.21 6.00
CA VAL A 286 15.69 11.16 4.89
C VAL A 286 14.29 11.79 4.85
N ILE A 287 13.26 11.11 5.36
CA ILE A 287 11.89 11.65 5.44
C ILE A 287 11.81 12.87 6.38
N VAL A 288 12.72 13.01 7.36
CA VAL A 288 12.77 14.17 8.27
C VAL A 288 12.88 15.49 7.50
N ALA A 289 13.47 15.49 6.31
CA ALA A 289 13.57 16.67 5.46
C ALA A 289 12.20 17.16 4.94
N GLN A 290 11.17 16.30 4.86
CA GLN A 290 9.86 16.70 4.33
C GLN A 290 9.15 17.75 5.20
N PRO A 291 8.95 17.57 6.52
CA PRO A 291 8.39 18.63 7.35
C PRO A 291 9.29 19.86 7.41
N ALA A 292 10.62 19.73 7.38
CA ALA A 292 11.55 20.86 7.36
C ALA A 292 11.40 21.75 6.11
N SER A 293 10.80 21.24 5.02
CA SER A 293 10.55 22.02 3.80
C SER A 293 9.65 23.26 4.01
N ILE A 294 8.87 23.28 5.08
CA ILE A 294 8.03 24.44 5.48
C ILE A 294 8.89 25.70 5.68
N HIS A 295 10.10 25.54 6.22
CA HIS A 295 11.00 26.65 6.50
C HIS A 295 11.79 27.15 5.27
N ALA A 296 11.64 26.45 4.13
CA ALA A 296 12.28 26.81 2.86
C ALA A 296 11.29 26.68 1.69
N PRO A 297 10.23 27.52 1.64
CA PRO A 297 9.14 27.35 0.66
C PRO A 297 9.62 27.35 -0.80
N GLY A 298 10.62 28.18 -1.13
CA GLY A 298 11.22 28.25 -2.48
C GLY A 298 11.94 26.96 -2.91
N MET A 299 12.36 26.12 -1.96
CA MET A 299 13.04 24.85 -2.20
C MET A 299 12.17 23.65 -1.82
N ALA A 300 10.95 23.85 -1.30
CA ALA A 300 10.12 22.79 -0.74
C ALA A 300 9.86 21.64 -1.74
N ALA A 301 9.56 21.96 -3.00
CA ALA A 301 9.36 20.94 -4.03
C ALA A 301 10.61 20.07 -4.25
N TRP A 302 11.79 20.67 -4.27
CA TRP A 302 13.06 19.96 -4.40
C TRP A 302 13.35 19.09 -3.18
N ILE A 303 13.17 19.63 -1.97
CA ILE A 303 13.40 18.92 -0.71
C ILE A 303 12.50 17.68 -0.64
N ILE A 304 11.20 17.83 -0.93
CA ILE A 304 10.25 16.73 -0.89
C ILE A 304 10.55 15.71 -2.00
N THR A 305 10.90 16.17 -3.21
CA THR A 305 11.27 15.26 -4.32
C THR A 305 12.49 14.43 -3.97
N VAL A 306 13.60 15.08 -3.60
CA VAL A 306 14.88 14.39 -3.31
C VAL A 306 14.73 13.45 -2.13
N SER A 307 14.09 13.90 -1.05
CA SER A 307 13.84 13.05 0.12
C SER A 307 12.89 11.90 -0.20
N GLY A 308 11.86 12.12 -1.03
CA GLY A 308 10.93 11.09 -1.48
C GLY A 308 11.61 10.02 -2.34
N VAL A 309 12.44 10.43 -3.31
CA VAL A 309 13.23 9.51 -4.16
C VAL A 309 14.21 8.70 -3.31
N ALA A 310 14.98 9.36 -2.45
CA ALA A 310 15.97 8.70 -1.60
C ALA A 310 15.28 7.75 -0.59
N SER A 311 14.23 8.19 0.07
CA SER A 311 13.47 7.34 0.99
C SER A 311 12.89 6.11 0.29
N SER A 312 12.22 6.29 -0.85
CA SER A 312 11.67 5.18 -1.63
C SER A 312 12.75 4.20 -2.09
N TYR A 313 13.93 4.69 -2.47
CA TYR A 313 15.07 3.86 -2.82
C TYR A 313 15.46 2.92 -1.66
N PHE A 314 15.80 3.51 -0.52
CA PHE A 314 16.28 2.74 0.64
C PHE A 314 15.21 1.83 1.24
N LEU A 315 13.96 2.31 1.36
CA LEU A 315 12.86 1.51 1.87
C LEU A 315 12.49 0.36 0.94
N THR A 316 12.68 0.48 -0.38
CA THR A 316 12.47 -0.64 -1.30
C THR A 316 13.55 -1.70 -1.14
N VAL A 317 14.83 -1.31 -1.01
CA VAL A 317 15.92 -2.26 -0.70
C VAL A 317 15.60 -3.00 0.60
N TYR A 318 15.19 -2.29 1.65
CA TYR A 318 14.75 -2.88 2.92
C TYR A 318 13.58 -3.84 2.74
N ASN A 319 12.49 -3.40 2.10
CA ASN A 319 11.26 -4.19 1.97
C ASN A 319 11.48 -5.51 1.22
N VAL A 320 12.22 -5.47 0.12
CA VAL A 320 12.53 -6.68 -0.65
C VAL A 320 13.46 -7.60 0.13
N THR A 321 14.43 -7.05 0.87
CA THR A 321 15.37 -7.84 1.67
C THR A 321 14.67 -8.52 2.85
N GLN A 322 13.83 -7.80 3.61
CA GLN A 322 13.09 -8.38 4.73
C GLN A 322 12.05 -9.43 4.29
N MET A 323 11.43 -9.22 3.11
CA MET A 323 10.49 -10.20 2.55
C MET A 323 11.21 -11.49 2.16
N SER A 324 12.37 -11.39 1.49
CA SER A 324 13.19 -12.55 1.11
C SER A 324 13.67 -13.30 2.35
N LEU A 325 14.18 -12.59 3.36
CA LEU A 325 14.64 -13.20 4.61
C LEU A 325 13.52 -14.01 5.30
N ARG A 326 12.30 -13.44 5.39
CA ARG A 326 11.16 -14.15 5.99
C ARG A 326 10.80 -15.42 5.23
N GLN A 327 10.84 -15.38 3.90
CA GLN A 327 10.53 -16.53 3.06
C GLN A 327 11.61 -17.62 3.19
N GLU A 328 12.88 -17.24 3.38
CA GLU A 328 13.99 -18.16 3.54
C GLU A 328 13.97 -18.89 4.90
N ILE A 329 13.63 -18.18 5.98
CA ILE A 329 13.56 -18.76 7.34
C ILE A 329 12.30 -19.63 7.52
N CYS A 330 11.23 -19.36 6.79
CA CYS A 330 9.95 -19.99 7.00
C CYS A 330 9.84 -21.34 6.27
N PRO A 331 9.47 -22.45 6.97
CA PRO A 331 9.20 -23.71 6.31
C PRO A 331 8.12 -23.58 5.23
N PRO A 332 8.23 -24.27 4.07
CA PRO A 332 7.29 -24.15 2.95
C PRO A 332 5.82 -24.29 3.37
N ARG A 333 5.52 -25.21 4.30
CA ARG A 333 4.17 -25.47 4.82
C ARG A 333 3.57 -24.30 5.59
N MET A 334 4.39 -23.39 6.13
CA MET A 334 3.97 -22.24 6.94
C MET A 334 4.01 -20.92 6.20
N LEU A 335 4.60 -20.84 4.99
CA LEU A 335 4.78 -19.61 4.22
C LEU A 335 3.48 -18.83 4.02
N GLY A 336 2.39 -19.49 3.66
CA GLY A 336 1.10 -18.85 3.47
C GLY A 336 0.56 -18.22 4.76
N ARG A 337 0.63 -18.96 5.88
CA ARG A 337 0.16 -18.50 7.19
C ARG A 337 1.01 -17.35 7.72
N MET A 338 2.33 -17.48 7.61
CA MET A 338 3.25 -16.41 8.00
C MET A 338 2.98 -15.12 7.19
N ASN A 339 2.89 -15.22 5.87
CA ASN A 339 2.60 -14.06 5.02
C ASN A 339 1.25 -13.41 5.34
N ALA A 340 0.22 -14.21 5.65
CA ALA A 340 -1.08 -13.71 6.07
C ALA A 340 -0.98 -12.91 7.38
N ILE A 341 -0.24 -13.41 8.38
CA ILE A 341 -0.02 -12.71 9.65
C ILE A 341 0.75 -11.41 9.46
N PHE A 342 1.84 -11.40 8.69
CA PHE A 342 2.58 -10.17 8.39
C PHE A 342 1.75 -9.17 7.59
N ARG A 343 0.98 -9.63 6.62
CA ARG A 343 0.07 -8.79 5.85
C ARG A 343 -1.00 -8.18 6.75
N PHE A 344 -1.61 -8.98 7.64
CA PHE A 344 -2.57 -8.48 8.62
C PHE A 344 -1.95 -7.46 9.57
N ALA A 345 -0.72 -7.67 10.04
CA ALA A 345 -0.01 -6.69 10.88
C ALA A 345 0.19 -5.35 10.17
N VAL A 346 0.64 -5.38 8.91
CA VAL A 346 0.88 -4.16 8.12
C VAL A 346 -0.43 -3.44 7.81
N TRP A 347 -1.37 -4.12 7.14
CA TRP A 347 -2.61 -3.50 6.67
C TRP A 347 -3.62 -3.24 7.80
N GLY A 348 -3.61 -4.06 8.87
CA GLY A 348 -4.50 -3.89 10.02
C GLY A 348 -4.12 -2.71 10.92
N VAL A 349 -2.83 -2.35 10.97
CA VAL A 349 -2.37 -1.22 11.79
C VAL A 349 -2.46 0.12 11.03
N MET A 350 -2.47 0.10 9.70
CA MET A 350 -2.52 1.32 8.87
C MET A 350 -3.74 2.23 9.17
N PRO A 351 -4.98 1.72 9.33
CA PRO A 351 -6.11 2.57 9.67
C PRO A 351 -5.90 3.35 10.97
N LEU A 352 -5.30 2.69 11.97
CA LEU A 352 -5.00 3.31 13.27
C LEU A 352 -3.95 4.41 13.10
N GLY A 353 -2.87 4.14 12.36
CA GLY A 353 -1.83 5.13 12.07
C GLY A 353 -2.37 6.36 11.34
N SER A 354 -3.21 6.15 10.33
CA SER A 354 -3.84 7.22 9.56
C SER A 354 -4.78 8.08 10.42
N PHE A 355 -5.62 7.45 11.24
CA PHE A 355 -6.57 8.15 12.10
C PHE A 355 -5.86 8.94 13.22
N VAL A 356 -4.91 8.29 13.92
CA VAL A 356 -4.13 8.96 14.98
C VAL A 356 -3.33 10.13 14.41
N ALA A 357 -2.76 10.01 13.20
CA ALA A 357 -2.05 11.11 12.56
C ALA A 357 -2.95 12.32 12.31
N GLY A 358 -4.20 12.09 11.87
CA GLY A 358 -5.17 13.17 11.69
C GLY A 358 -5.54 13.86 13.00
N ILE A 359 -5.73 13.11 14.09
CA ILE A 359 -5.99 13.66 15.44
C ILE A 359 -4.80 14.47 15.93
N VAL A 360 -3.58 13.93 15.85
CA VAL A 360 -2.38 14.61 16.28
C VAL A 360 -2.19 15.91 15.49
N ALA A 361 -2.36 15.87 14.17
CA ALA A 361 -2.23 17.06 13.33
C ALA A 361 -3.25 18.16 13.67
N ALA A 362 -4.49 17.77 14.03
CA ALA A 362 -5.51 18.73 14.44
C ALA A 362 -5.16 19.48 15.75
N HIS A 363 -4.41 18.82 16.66
CA HIS A 363 -4.05 19.40 17.96
C HIS A 363 -2.68 20.09 17.96
N THR A 364 -1.71 19.57 17.20
CA THR A 364 -0.31 20.03 17.25
C THR A 364 0.15 20.73 15.96
N GLY A 365 -0.70 20.71 14.92
CA GLY A 365 -0.34 21.16 13.58
C GLY A 365 0.32 20.07 12.74
N ILE A 366 0.29 20.27 11.40
CA ILE A 366 0.76 19.30 10.40
C ILE A 366 2.26 19.04 10.56
N GLU A 367 3.04 20.10 10.79
CA GLU A 367 4.50 20.01 10.92
C GLU A 367 4.93 19.14 12.11
N ALA A 368 4.42 19.45 13.30
CA ALA A 368 4.73 18.70 14.52
C ALA A 368 4.26 17.24 14.43
N ALA A 369 3.08 17.00 13.85
CA ALA A 369 2.59 15.66 13.59
C ALA A 369 3.51 14.88 12.63
N MET A 370 4.00 15.51 11.55
CA MET A 370 4.95 14.87 10.64
C MET A 370 6.26 14.53 11.33
N TYR A 371 6.82 15.41 12.14
CA TYR A 371 8.03 15.12 12.93
C TYR A 371 7.79 13.96 13.90
N LEU A 372 6.65 13.92 14.60
CA LEU A 372 6.32 12.83 15.51
C LEU A 372 6.25 11.47 14.78
N PHE A 373 5.50 11.41 13.67
CA PHE A 373 5.37 10.16 12.93
C PHE A 373 6.68 9.75 12.25
N THR A 374 7.50 10.71 11.82
CA THR A 374 8.84 10.41 11.31
C THR A 374 9.76 9.90 12.44
N ALA A 375 9.70 10.49 13.63
CA ALA A 375 10.45 10.00 14.79
C ALA A 375 10.02 8.58 15.18
N LEU A 376 8.72 8.25 15.13
CA LEU A 376 8.22 6.90 15.35
C LEU A 376 8.75 5.92 14.28
N ALA A 377 8.78 6.33 13.01
CA ALA A 377 9.36 5.54 11.94
C ALA A 377 10.85 5.28 12.15
N VAL A 378 11.61 6.32 12.55
CA VAL A 378 13.03 6.22 12.90
C VAL A 378 13.23 5.27 14.09
N ALA A 379 12.43 5.40 15.15
CA ALA A 379 12.51 4.52 16.32
C ALA A 379 12.25 3.05 15.93
N ALA A 380 11.22 2.79 15.09
CA ALA A 380 10.95 1.46 14.57
C ALA A 380 12.10 0.93 13.69
N GLY A 381 12.71 1.79 12.89
CA GLY A 381 13.88 1.46 12.07
C GLY A 381 15.12 1.14 12.89
N VAL A 382 15.43 1.94 13.90
CA VAL A 382 16.54 1.72 14.83
C VAL A 382 16.32 0.45 15.64
N ALA A 383 15.08 0.15 16.05
CA ALA A 383 14.75 -1.07 16.78
C ALA A 383 15.14 -2.35 16.01
N ILE A 384 15.15 -2.32 14.67
CA ILE A 384 15.61 -3.45 13.84
C ILE A 384 17.08 -3.79 14.12
N ALA A 385 17.92 -2.79 14.40
CA ALA A 385 19.34 -2.99 14.70
C ALA A 385 19.58 -3.87 15.95
N PHE A 386 18.62 -3.85 16.87
CA PHE A 386 18.66 -4.65 18.11
C PHE A 386 18.03 -6.04 17.95
N THR A 387 17.43 -6.33 16.79
CA THR A 387 16.86 -7.66 16.52
C THR A 387 17.92 -8.67 16.09
N PRO A 388 17.67 -9.98 16.31
CA PRO A 388 18.56 -11.01 15.79
C PRO A 388 18.73 -10.99 14.26
N ALA A 389 17.76 -10.42 13.52
CA ALA A 389 17.83 -10.26 12.08
C ALA A 389 19.04 -9.41 11.63
N ALA A 390 19.46 -8.41 12.43
CA ALA A 390 20.61 -7.54 12.15
C ALA A 390 21.95 -8.30 12.14
N ARG A 391 22.03 -9.44 12.84
CA ARG A 391 23.27 -10.23 13.01
C ARG A 391 23.48 -11.28 11.93
N ILE A 392 22.55 -11.43 10.99
CA ILE A 392 22.64 -12.42 9.91
C ILE A 392 23.73 -11.99 8.92
N ARG A 393 24.82 -12.75 8.84
CA ARG A 393 25.98 -12.46 7.99
C ARG A 393 25.96 -13.15 6.62
N GLY A 394 25.00 -14.06 6.34
CA GLY A 394 24.93 -14.84 5.10
C GLY A 394 24.61 -13.99 3.88
N SER A 395 25.29 -14.27 2.75
CA SER A 395 24.73 -14.02 1.44
C SER A 395 23.68 -15.09 1.16
N SER A 396 22.66 -14.84 0.36
CA SER A 396 21.52 -15.73 0.03
C SER A 396 21.88 -17.15 -0.50
N ALA A 397 23.12 -17.58 -0.36
CA ALA A 397 23.62 -18.87 -0.86
C ALA A 397 23.80 -19.95 0.20
N SER A 398 23.82 -19.67 1.51
CA SER A 398 23.86 -20.71 2.55
C SER A 398 23.56 -20.14 3.94
N PRO A 399 22.40 -20.43 4.56
CA PRO A 399 22.17 -20.12 5.96
C PRO A 399 22.83 -21.21 6.82
N THR A 400 24.02 -20.97 7.33
CA THR A 400 24.51 -21.70 8.50
C THR A 400 23.79 -21.14 9.72
N ILE A 401 22.71 -21.80 10.11
CA ILE A 401 22.04 -21.60 11.40
C ILE A 401 22.85 -22.40 12.42
N SER A 402 23.67 -21.72 13.19
CA SER A 402 24.25 -22.23 14.43
C SER A 402 23.42 -21.83 15.62
#